data_fca8f7e64b925e91061279b13e011dad
#
_entry.id   fca8f7e64b925e91061279b13e011dad
#
_cell.length_a   1.000
_cell.length_b   1.000
_cell.length_c   1.000
_cell.angle_alpha   90.00
_cell.angle_beta   90.00
_cell.angle_gamma   90.00
#
_symmetry.space_group_name_H-M   'P 1'
#
loop_
_entity.id
_entity.type
_entity.pdbx_description
1 polymer ?
#
loop_
_entity_poly.entity_id
_entity_poly.type
_entity_poly.pdbx_seq_one_letter_code
_entity_poly.pdbx_strand_id
1 'polypeptide(L)'
;MEISRLSDRYTVLRMTEDHIAEVYALCRNNALYYHYCPPFVTEDSIASDMKALPPDKEYSDKYYLGYYEGEKLIAVMDLILRFPDKDTAFIGFFMTDISVQNAGIGSGIIGSLCAYLKDLGFSSIRLGWVKGNPQSEHFWKKNLFLETGVTYDTDGYTVVVANRKI
;
A
#
# COMPACT_ATOMS: atom_id res chain seq x y z
N MET A 1 -16.78 1.80 -1.97
CA MET A 1 -16.02 0.88 -2.85
C MET A 1 -16.30 -0.56 -2.44
N GLU A 2 -16.54 -1.43 -3.38
CA GLU A 2 -16.78 -2.87 -3.16
C GLU A 2 -15.43 -3.60 -3.17
N ILE A 3 -14.96 -4.04 -1.99
CA ILE A 3 -13.59 -4.57 -1.84
C ILE A 3 -13.38 -5.93 -2.51
N SER A 4 -14.44 -6.74 -2.68
CA SER A 4 -14.39 -8.02 -3.39
C SER A 4 -13.96 -7.87 -4.87
N ARG A 5 -14.16 -6.70 -5.47
CA ARG A 5 -13.76 -6.40 -6.86
C ARG A 5 -12.29 -6.00 -7.00
N LEU A 6 -11.55 -5.90 -5.89
CA LEU A 6 -10.11 -5.57 -5.93
C LEU A 6 -9.24 -6.74 -6.41
N SER A 7 -9.79 -7.95 -6.44
CA SER A 7 -9.07 -9.12 -6.96
C SER A 7 -10.05 -10.22 -7.34
N ASP A 8 -9.86 -10.81 -8.51
CA ASP A 8 -10.58 -12.04 -8.92
C ASP A 8 -9.89 -13.31 -8.41
N ARG A 9 -8.64 -13.18 -7.93
CA ARG A 9 -7.80 -14.30 -7.51
C ARG A 9 -7.75 -14.48 -6.01
N TYR A 10 -7.75 -13.38 -5.26
CA TYR A 10 -7.53 -13.38 -3.82
C TYR A 10 -8.78 -12.89 -3.09
N THR A 11 -9.07 -13.48 -1.93
CA THR A 11 -10.06 -12.91 -1.02
C THR A 11 -9.50 -11.63 -0.43
N VAL A 12 -10.27 -10.53 -0.55
CA VAL A 12 -9.86 -9.23 0.00
C VAL A 12 -10.76 -8.88 1.18
N LEU A 13 -10.16 -8.62 2.32
CA LEU A 13 -10.86 -8.25 3.55
C LEU A 13 -10.41 -6.87 4.03
N ARG A 14 -11.34 -6.15 4.66
CA ARG A 14 -10.99 -4.95 5.43
C ARG A 14 -10.39 -5.40 6.77
N MET A 15 -9.17 -4.98 7.03
CA MET A 15 -8.48 -5.29 8.27
C MET A 15 -8.99 -4.43 9.42
N THR A 16 -9.08 -5.00 10.60
CA THR A 16 -9.47 -4.37 11.85
C THR A 16 -8.40 -4.61 12.91
N GLU A 17 -8.61 -4.12 14.12
CA GLU A 17 -7.69 -4.35 15.24
C GLU A 17 -7.50 -5.85 15.55
N ASP A 18 -8.48 -6.71 15.26
CA ASP A 18 -8.38 -8.17 15.44
C ASP A 18 -7.33 -8.82 14.53
N HIS A 19 -6.94 -8.13 13.45
CA HIS A 19 -5.96 -8.62 12.47
C HIS A 19 -4.52 -8.09 12.71
N ILE A 20 -4.30 -7.29 13.75
CA ILE A 20 -2.99 -6.65 14.00
C ILE A 20 -1.88 -7.68 14.10
N ALA A 21 -2.08 -8.77 14.86
CA ALA A 21 -1.07 -9.80 15.03
C ALA A 21 -0.70 -10.49 13.70
N GLU A 22 -1.66 -10.70 12.81
CA GLU A 22 -1.46 -11.31 11.50
C GLU A 22 -0.70 -10.36 10.55
N VAL A 23 -1.09 -9.09 10.53
CA VAL A 23 -0.38 -8.04 9.77
C VAL A 23 1.05 -7.91 10.28
N TYR A 24 1.25 -7.90 11.60
CA TYR A 24 2.58 -7.86 12.20
C TYR A 24 3.44 -9.07 11.78
N ALA A 25 2.86 -10.28 11.80
CA ALA A 25 3.57 -11.50 11.37
C ALA A 25 4.05 -11.41 9.91
N LEU A 26 3.27 -10.81 9.00
CA LEU A 26 3.68 -10.54 7.63
C LEU A 26 4.77 -9.47 7.57
N CYS A 27 4.56 -8.34 8.24
CA CYS A 27 5.42 -7.16 8.13
C CYS A 27 6.82 -7.39 8.71
N ARG A 28 6.92 -8.03 9.89
CA ARG A 28 8.20 -8.25 10.59
C ARG A 28 9.22 -9.07 9.80
N ASN A 29 8.78 -9.86 8.84
CA ASN A 29 9.65 -10.66 7.98
C ASN A 29 10.29 -9.82 6.84
N ASN A 30 9.83 -8.58 6.65
CA ASN A 30 10.31 -7.67 5.61
C ASN A 30 11.40 -6.71 6.15
N ALA A 31 12.46 -7.26 6.76
CA ALA A 31 13.51 -6.49 7.41
C ALA A 31 14.18 -5.44 6.49
N LEU A 32 14.30 -5.74 5.20
CA LEU A 32 14.87 -4.80 4.22
C LEU A 32 14.04 -3.51 4.11
N TYR A 33 12.71 -3.61 4.15
CA TYR A 33 11.85 -2.43 4.14
C TYR A 33 12.15 -1.52 5.32
N TYR A 34 12.22 -2.07 6.54
CA TYR A 34 12.46 -1.30 7.78
C TYR A 34 13.90 -0.83 7.94
N HIS A 35 14.85 -1.42 7.21
CA HIS A 35 16.20 -0.87 7.12
C HIS A 35 16.20 0.53 6.47
N TYR A 36 15.34 0.75 5.47
CA TYR A 36 15.21 2.03 4.78
C TYR A 36 14.14 2.94 5.39
N CYS A 37 13.13 2.38 6.04
CA CYS A 37 11.99 3.08 6.63
C CYS A 37 11.90 2.77 8.14
N PRO A 38 12.85 3.25 8.98
CA PRO A 38 12.76 3.07 10.42
C PRO A 38 11.60 3.87 11.03
N PRO A 39 11.12 3.49 12.24
CA PRO A 39 11.57 2.37 13.07
C PRO A 39 11.07 1.01 12.57
N PHE A 40 11.61 -0.09 13.15
CA PHE A 40 11.10 -1.43 12.86
C PHE A 40 9.65 -1.56 13.34
N VAL A 41 8.85 -2.35 12.62
CA VAL A 41 7.42 -2.52 12.89
C VAL A 41 7.14 -3.07 14.29
N THR A 42 6.07 -2.59 14.90
CA THR A 42 5.47 -3.12 16.13
C THR A 42 3.96 -3.25 15.92
N GLU A 43 3.28 -4.01 16.78
CA GLU A 43 1.81 -4.09 16.75
C GLU A 43 1.17 -2.72 17.00
N ASP A 44 1.75 -1.90 17.88
CA ASP A 44 1.29 -0.53 18.14
C ASP A 44 1.45 0.37 16.91
N SER A 45 2.53 0.21 16.13
CA SER A 45 2.71 0.99 14.89
C SER A 45 1.65 0.61 13.84
N ILE A 46 1.31 -0.68 13.72
CA ILE A 46 0.23 -1.16 12.83
C ILE A 46 -1.12 -0.61 13.28
N ALA A 47 -1.43 -0.66 14.58
CA ALA A 47 -2.65 -0.09 15.12
C ALA A 47 -2.77 1.42 14.83
N SER A 48 -1.65 2.13 14.91
CA SER A 48 -1.57 3.55 14.59
C SER A 48 -1.77 3.80 13.09
N ASP A 49 -1.14 3.01 12.23
CA ASP A 49 -1.26 3.12 10.76
C ASP A 49 -2.70 2.84 10.29
N MET A 50 -3.38 1.86 10.90
CA MET A 50 -4.79 1.59 10.62
C MET A 50 -5.69 2.80 10.90
N LYS A 51 -5.32 3.65 11.85
CA LYS A 51 -6.07 4.85 12.27
C LYS A 51 -5.56 6.14 11.60
N ALA A 52 -4.35 6.14 11.05
CA ALA A 52 -3.78 7.33 10.45
C ALA A 52 -4.58 7.79 9.23
N LEU A 53 -4.85 9.08 9.15
CA LEU A 53 -5.55 9.72 8.03
C LEU A 53 -4.75 10.96 7.58
N PRO A 54 -4.64 11.21 6.28
CA PRO A 54 -4.14 12.48 5.81
C PRO A 54 -5.14 13.60 6.11
N PRO A 55 -4.70 14.86 6.03
CA PRO A 55 -5.59 16.02 6.23
C PRO A 55 -6.87 15.95 5.39
N ASP A 56 -7.97 16.38 5.97
CA ASP A 56 -9.29 16.49 5.33
C ASP A 56 -9.86 15.13 4.83
N LYS A 57 -9.41 14.01 5.41
CA LYS A 57 -9.94 12.67 5.10
C LYS A 57 -10.64 12.06 6.30
N GLU A 58 -11.63 11.21 6.01
CA GLU A 58 -12.40 10.46 6.98
C GLU A 58 -12.16 8.96 6.88
N TYR A 59 -12.52 8.19 7.90
CA TYR A 59 -12.39 6.73 7.88
C TYR A 59 -13.19 6.05 6.77
N SER A 60 -14.25 6.69 6.26
CA SER A 60 -15.00 6.24 5.09
C SER A 60 -14.18 6.23 3.80
N ASP A 61 -13.13 7.08 3.72
CA ASP A 61 -12.20 7.15 2.58
C ASP A 61 -11.05 6.16 2.68
N LYS A 62 -10.79 5.61 3.88
CA LYS A 62 -9.65 4.72 4.16
C LYS A 62 -10.05 3.25 4.05
N TYR A 63 -9.19 2.49 3.42
CA TYR A 63 -9.29 1.05 3.26
C TYR A 63 -7.97 0.40 3.63
N TYR A 64 -7.85 -0.11 4.85
CA TYR A 64 -6.74 -0.98 5.24
C TYR A 64 -7.12 -2.40 4.90
N LEU A 65 -6.43 -3.01 3.92
CA LEU A 65 -6.86 -4.22 3.23
C LEU A 65 -5.86 -5.36 3.42
N GLY A 66 -6.37 -6.58 3.63
CA GLY A 66 -5.60 -7.81 3.54
C GLY A 66 -6.02 -8.62 2.32
N TYR A 67 -5.04 -9.16 1.60
CA TYR A 67 -5.24 -10.09 0.48
C TYR A 67 -4.88 -11.49 0.93
N TYR A 68 -5.78 -12.45 0.73
CA TYR A 68 -5.65 -13.82 1.20
C TYR A 68 -5.64 -14.82 0.04
N GLU A 69 -4.71 -15.77 0.10
CA GLU A 69 -4.72 -16.99 -0.72
C GLU A 69 -5.11 -18.16 0.20
N GLY A 70 -6.37 -18.62 0.09
CA GLY A 70 -6.98 -19.48 1.11
C GLY A 70 -7.07 -18.74 2.45
N GLU A 71 -6.46 -19.33 3.50
CA GLU A 71 -6.42 -18.73 4.84
C GLU A 71 -5.14 -17.89 5.09
N LYS A 72 -4.21 -17.87 4.14
CA LYS A 72 -2.93 -17.17 4.31
C LYS A 72 -3.02 -15.72 3.86
N LEU A 73 -2.70 -14.77 4.74
CA LEU A 73 -2.46 -13.38 4.39
C LEU A 73 -1.18 -13.27 3.55
N ILE A 74 -1.32 -12.81 2.30
CA ILE A 74 -0.21 -12.70 1.35
C ILE A 74 0.20 -11.27 1.04
N ALA A 75 -0.69 -10.29 1.29
CA ALA A 75 -0.36 -8.88 1.14
C ALA A 75 -1.27 -8.00 2.00
N VAL A 76 -0.76 -6.83 2.37
CA VAL A 76 -1.51 -5.76 3.03
C VAL A 76 -1.39 -4.47 2.23
N MET A 77 -2.44 -3.65 2.25
CA MET A 77 -2.48 -2.36 1.59
C MET A 77 -3.25 -1.34 2.42
N ASP A 78 -2.68 -0.15 2.60
CA ASP A 78 -3.40 1.04 3.05
C ASP A 78 -3.75 1.89 1.83
N LEU A 79 -5.04 2.00 1.53
CA LEU A 79 -5.58 2.73 0.39
C LEU A 79 -6.50 3.83 0.87
N ILE A 80 -6.26 5.06 0.42
CA ILE A 80 -7.08 6.23 0.73
C ILE A 80 -7.65 6.78 -0.57
N LEU A 81 -8.96 6.90 -0.63
CA LEU A 81 -9.65 7.40 -1.81
C LEU A 81 -9.72 8.94 -1.80
N ARG A 82 -9.66 9.53 -2.98
CA ARG A 82 -9.80 10.99 -3.18
C ARG A 82 -8.77 11.79 -2.39
N PHE A 83 -7.51 11.39 -2.46
CA PHE A 83 -6.38 12.12 -1.87
C PHE A 83 -5.17 12.09 -2.82
N PRO A 84 -4.51 13.23 -3.07
CA PRO A 84 -4.74 14.58 -2.51
C PRO A 84 -5.89 15.35 -3.18
N ASP A 85 -6.52 14.80 -4.20
CA ASP A 85 -7.63 15.37 -4.93
C ASP A 85 -8.72 14.33 -5.22
N LYS A 86 -9.88 14.78 -5.71
CA LYS A 86 -11.06 13.93 -5.91
C LYS A 86 -10.89 12.78 -6.90
N ASP A 87 -9.95 12.89 -7.83
CA ASP A 87 -9.72 11.96 -8.93
C ASP A 87 -8.49 11.07 -8.72
N THR A 88 -7.83 11.21 -7.55
CA THR A 88 -6.63 10.47 -7.16
C THR A 88 -6.91 9.53 -5.99
N ALA A 89 -6.42 8.29 -6.06
CA ALA A 89 -6.31 7.39 -4.92
C ALA A 89 -4.86 7.38 -4.41
N PHE A 90 -4.67 7.17 -3.12
CA PHE A 90 -3.35 7.17 -2.49
C PHE A 90 -3.07 5.82 -1.83
N ILE A 91 -1.93 5.22 -2.16
CA ILE A 91 -1.41 4.05 -1.47
C ILE A 91 -0.46 4.54 -0.38
N GLY A 92 -0.91 4.51 0.87
CA GLY A 92 -0.09 4.87 2.03
C GLY A 92 0.91 3.79 2.40
N PHE A 93 0.51 2.53 2.23
CA PHE A 93 1.34 1.36 2.51
C PHE A 93 0.98 0.20 1.59
N PHE A 94 1.96 -0.57 1.15
CA PHE A 94 1.76 -1.83 0.46
C PHE A 94 2.93 -2.77 0.74
N MET A 95 2.62 -3.98 1.19
CA MET A 95 3.62 -5.00 1.47
C MET A 95 3.08 -6.38 1.14
N THR A 96 3.94 -7.22 0.54
CA THR A 96 3.65 -8.64 0.31
C THR A 96 4.44 -9.51 1.29
N ASP A 97 3.87 -10.66 1.65
CA ASP A 97 4.58 -11.68 2.40
C ASP A 97 5.87 -12.07 1.64
N ILE A 98 6.96 -12.23 2.37
CA ILE A 98 8.28 -12.51 1.78
C ILE A 98 8.28 -13.78 0.91
N SER A 99 7.47 -14.78 1.26
CA SER A 99 7.38 -16.05 0.52
C SER A 99 6.76 -15.94 -0.86
N VAL A 100 6.03 -14.84 -1.14
CA VAL A 100 5.36 -14.62 -2.43
C VAL A 100 5.98 -13.48 -3.25
N GLN A 101 7.08 -12.92 -2.75
CA GLN A 101 7.83 -11.90 -3.49
C GLN A 101 8.49 -12.49 -4.75
N ASN A 102 8.76 -11.62 -5.73
CA ASN A 102 9.36 -11.99 -7.03
C ASN A 102 8.53 -12.93 -7.90
N ALA A 103 7.36 -13.37 -7.47
CA ALA A 103 6.42 -14.22 -8.23
C ALA A 103 5.39 -13.43 -9.07
N GLY A 104 5.51 -12.10 -9.14
CA GLY A 104 4.57 -11.24 -9.87
C GLY A 104 3.27 -10.91 -9.12
N ILE A 105 3.07 -11.48 -7.92
CA ILE A 105 1.83 -11.35 -7.14
C ILE A 105 1.54 -9.88 -6.81
N GLY A 106 2.51 -9.15 -6.28
CA GLY A 106 2.35 -7.73 -5.97
C GLY A 106 1.95 -6.90 -7.21
N SER A 107 2.59 -7.16 -8.36
CA SER A 107 2.23 -6.47 -9.61
C SER A 107 0.83 -6.83 -10.09
N GLY A 108 0.40 -8.07 -9.91
CA GLY A 108 -0.98 -8.50 -10.21
C GLY A 108 -2.01 -7.74 -9.36
N ILE A 109 -1.77 -7.65 -8.04
CA ILE A 109 -2.63 -6.88 -7.11
C ILE A 109 -2.73 -5.41 -7.53
N ILE A 110 -1.59 -4.77 -7.84
CA ILE A 110 -1.58 -3.36 -8.31
C ILE A 110 -2.28 -3.21 -9.65
N GLY A 111 -2.16 -4.17 -10.57
CA GLY A 111 -2.88 -4.17 -11.85
C GLY A 111 -4.39 -4.22 -11.68
N SER A 112 -4.90 -5.13 -10.82
CA SER A 112 -6.34 -5.25 -10.51
C SER A 112 -6.86 -3.99 -9.82
N LEU A 113 -6.11 -3.43 -8.87
CA LEU A 113 -6.42 -2.16 -8.22
C LEU A 113 -6.59 -1.03 -9.25
N CYS A 114 -5.62 -0.88 -10.17
CA CYS A 114 -5.66 0.15 -11.20
C CYS A 114 -6.89 0.02 -12.10
N ALA A 115 -7.22 -1.20 -12.53
CA ALA A 115 -8.39 -1.46 -13.37
C ALA A 115 -9.67 -1.08 -12.64
N TYR A 116 -9.84 -1.53 -11.40
CA TYR A 116 -11.03 -1.24 -10.62
C TYR A 116 -11.19 0.23 -10.27
N LEU A 117 -10.12 0.92 -9.88
CA LEU A 117 -10.18 2.36 -9.61
C LEU A 117 -10.53 3.17 -10.87
N LYS A 118 -10.03 2.77 -12.03
CA LYS A 118 -10.42 3.36 -13.31
C LYS A 118 -11.92 3.21 -13.58
N ASP A 119 -12.48 2.02 -13.34
CA ASP A 119 -13.93 1.77 -13.46
C ASP A 119 -14.75 2.66 -12.51
N LEU A 120 -14.19 3.01 -11.35
CA LEU A 120 -14.80 3.94 -10.39
C LEU A 120 -14.61 5.42 -10.75
N GLY A 121 -13.91 5.73 -11.85
CA GLY A 121 -13.71 7.07 -12.36
C GLY A 121 -12.48 7.80 -11.79
N PHE A 122 -11.57 7.09 -11.11
CA PHE A 122 -10.28 7.67 -10.75
C PHE A 122 -9.37 7.78 -11.98
N SER A 123 -8.56 8.82 -12.03
CA SER A 123 -7.62 9.08 -13.13
C SER A 123 -6.17 8.77 -12.78
N SER A 124 -5.85 8.71 -11.49
CA SER A 124 -4.48 8.46 -11.03
C SER A 124 -4.42 7.77 -9.67
N ILE A 125 -3.26 7.14 -9.44
CA ILE A 125 -2.87 6.63 -8.12
C ILE A 125 -1.57 7.32 -7.74
N ARG A 126 -1.48 7.80 -6.50
CA ARG A 126 -0.30 8.40 -5.88
C ARG A 126 0.24 7.52 -4.78
N LEU A 127 1.54 7.54 -4.60
CA LEU A 127 2.25 6.92 -3.48
C LEU A 127 3.60 7.58 -3.23
N GLY A 128 4.30 7.11 -2.21
CA GLY A 128 5.69 7.45 -1.96
C GLY A 128 6.54 6.22 -1.67
N TRP A 129 7.83 6.29 -1.98
CA TRP A 129 8.83 5.32 -1.49
C TRP A 129 10.03 6.02 -0.89
N VAL A 130 10.73 5.31 -0.02
CA VAL A 130 11.96 5.85 0.60
C VAL A 130 13.07 5.92 -0.44
N LYS A 131 13.65 7.11 -0.59
CA LYS A 131 14.80 7.37 -1.48
C LYS A 131 15.97 6.45 -1.10
N GLY A 132 16.53 5.78 -2.10
CA GLY A 132 17.64 4.84 -1.88
C GLY A 132 17.21 3.42 -1.53
N ASN A 133 15.90 3.13 -1.41
CA ASN A 133 15.41 1.76 -1.31
C ASN A 133 15.23 1.16 -2.72
N PRO A 134 16.20 0.35 -3.22
CA PRO A 134 16.17 -0.12 -4.61
C PRO A 134 15.04 -1.12 -4.86
N GLN A 135 14.59 -1.86 -3.84
CA GLN A 135 13.50 -2.82 -3.96
C GLN A 135 12.17 -2.09 -4.22
N SER A 136 11.86 -1.07 -3.41
CA SER A 136 10.64 -0.27 -3.59
C SER A 136 10.66 0.51 -4.90
N GLU A 137 11.75 1.19 -5.19
CA GLU A 137 11.91 1.95 -6.42
C GLU A 137 11.72 1.09 -7.66
N HIS A 138 12.40 -0.08 -7.73
CA HIS A 138 12.27 -1.01 -8.84
C HIS A 138 10.83 -1.52 -8.97
N PHE A 139 10.20 -1.92 -7.85
CA PHE A 139 8.83 -2.41 -7.85
C PHE A 139 7.84 -1.37 -8.38
N TRP A 140 7.90 -0.15 -7.89
CA TRP A 140 6.95 0.89 -8.28
C TRP A 140 7.19 1.36 -9.72
N LYS A 141 8.44 1.54 -10.16
CA LYS A 141 8.77 1.88 -11.56
C LYS A 141 8.33 0.78 -12.54
N LYS A 142 8.54 -0.50 -12.20
CA LYS A 142 8.02 -1.63 -12.98
C LYS A 142 6.49 -1.61 -13.10
N ASN A 143 5.80 -1.12 -12.08
CA ASN A 143 4.34 -0.93 -12.08
C ASN A 143 3.91 0.44 -12.63
N LEU A 144 4.74 1.10 -13.44
CA LEU A 144 4.45 2.34 -14.17
C LEU A 144 4.20 3.57 -13.29
N PHE A 145 4.67 3.57 -12.05
CA PHE A 145 4.68 4.79 -11.24
C PHE A 145 5.89 5.64 -11.61
N LEU A 146 5.65 6.90 -11.94
CA LEU A 146 6.65 7.86 -12.34
C LEU A 146 6.85 8.90 -11.24
N GLU A 147 8.10 9.22 -10.95
CA GLU A 147 8.46 10.27 -10.00
C GLU A 147 7.86 11.60 -10.43
N THR A 148 7.32 12.34 -9.48
CA THR A 148 6.72 13.67 -9.74
C THR A 148 7.73 14.80 -9.66
N GLY A 149 8.95 14.53 -9.19
CA GLY A 149 9.95 15.54 -8.82
C GLY A 149 9.76 16.10 -7.40
N VAL A 150 8.68 15.71 -6.71
CA VAL A 150 8.42 16.13 -5.32
C VAL A 150 9.04 15.12 -4.36
N THR A 151 9.67 15.62 -3.31
CA THR A 151 10.18 14.81 -2.19
C THR A 151 9.73 15.43 -0.87
N TYR A 152 9.64 14.58 0.17
CA TYR A 152 9.38 14.99 1.54
C TYR A 152 10.46 14.41 2.44
N ASP A 153 11.11 15.28 3.22
CA ASP A 153 12.04 14.85 4.25
C ASP A 153 11.26 14.55 5.53
N THR A 154 11.57 13.40 6.12
CA THR A 154 11.08 12.95 7.42
C THR A 154 12.22 12.91 8.41
N ASP A 155 11.93 12.60 9.68
CA ASP A 155 12.97 12.36 10.68
C ASP A 155 13.63 10.99 10.41
N GLY A 156 14.65 10.97 9.54
CA GLY A 156 15.48 9.80 9.25
C GLY A 156 15.52 9.34 7.80
N TYR A 157 14.61 9.76 6.93
CA TYR A 157 14.64 9.42 5.50
C TYR A 157 13.89 10.42 4.62
N THR A 158 14.16 10.37 3.32
CA THR A 158 13.44 11.17 2.32
C THR A 158 12.47 10.28 1.56
N VAL A 159 11.24 10.76 1.36
CA VAL A 159 10.22 10.09 0.54
C VAL A 159 10.18 10.70 -0.85
N VAL A 160 10.25 9.87 -1.88
CA VAL A 160 10.04 10.25 -3.28
C VAL A 160 8.58 10.04 -3.63
N VAL A 161 7.90 11.08 -4.11
CA VAL A 161 6.50 11.01 -4.53
C VAL A 161 6.38 10.56 -5.97
N ALA A 162 5.50 9.61 -6.23
CA ALA A 162 5.24 9.11 -7.56
C ALA A 162 3.74 8.97 -7.86
N ASN A 163 3.41 9.09 -9.14
CA ASN A 163 2.06 8.93 -9.65
C ASN A 163 2.03 7.92 -10.79
N ARG A 164 0.90 7.22 -10.91
CA ARG A 164 0.53 6.44 -12.08
C ARG A 164 -0.81 6.92 -12.60
N LYS A 165 -0.90 7.27 -13.89
CA LYS A 165 -2.19 7.50 -14.58
C LYS A 165 -2.85 6.16 -14.88
N ILE A 166 -4.18 6.08 -14.72
CA ILE A 166 -4.98 4.86 -14.94
C ILE A 166 -6.17 5.10 -15.84
#